data_6c5c23d72673ef6f02191c4ef235cc6b
#
_entry.id   6c5c23d72673ef6f02191c4ef235cc6b
#
_cell.length_a   1.000
_cell.length_b   1.000
_cell.length_c   1.000
_cell.angle_alpha   90.00
_cell.angle_beta   90.00
_cell.angle_gamma   90.00
#
_symmetry.space_group_name_H-M   'P 1'
#
loop_
_entity.id
_entity.type
_entity.pdbx_description
1 polymer ?
#
loop_
_entity_poly.entity_id
_entity_poly.type
_entity_poly.pdbx_seq_one_letter_code
_entity_poly.pdbx_strand_id
1 'polypeptide(L)'
;MKRSGRFITLLIGAIVIACFSGRALAADDKAAKPADLVLTGDAVCTSCHDASDDATPTLANRHPSVMAIGKTRHGTRADGRTPSCTSCHGESDQHRKTRGNTKPDVLFSKQGATPVEARNAACLSCHKEGNRIGWHTSTHGLQDLSCSSCHSVHAQRDKVREKQTQAEVCFACHKEQRNQISKASHHPVVEGKMTCSSCHNVHGDNPKMLVKASTNETCFTCHMEKRGPFVHNHQPVTEDCGICHQPHGTTIPNLLKARAPFLCQDCHSHDSHPGQAAALPNAPSNSTSMLGTVARGCLNCHTNIHGGNSTVNSATAGRFRR
;
A
#
# COMPACT_ATOMS: atom_id res chain seq x y z
N MET A 1 -56.24 -60.92 1.65
CA MET A 1 -57.75 -60.90 1.69
C MET A 1 -58.18 -59.64 0.95
N LYS A 2 -59.16 -59.88 0.02
CA LYS A 2 -60.10 -58.93 -0.68
C LYS A 2 -59.41 -57.81 -1.48
N ARG A 3 -59.37 -57.86 -2.84
CA ARG A 3 -60.40 -57.68 -3.86
C ARG A 3 -61.08 -56.33 -3.69
N SER A 4 -61.19 -55.39 -4.66
CA SER A 4 -61.71 -55.44 -6.04
C SER A 4 -61.77 -53.99 -6.46
N GLY A 5 -61.75 -53.47 -7.62
CA GLY A 5 -62.14 -53.83 -8.99
C GLY A 5 -62.35 -52.53 -9.76
N ARG A 6 -61.96 -52.57 -10.98
CA ARG A 6 -62.49 -51.99 -12.21
C ARG A 6 -63.51 -50.82 -12.14
N PHE A 7 -63.28 -49.78 -12.93
CA PHE A 7 -64.13 -49.53 -14.08
C PHE A 7 -63.50 -48.59 -15.11
N ILE A 8 -63.50 -49.05 -16.33
CA ILE A 8 -63.14 -48.33 -17.57
C ILE A 8 -64.40 -47.53 -17.98
N THR A 9 -64.22 -46.26 -18.38
CA THR A 9 -65.23 -45.62 -19.24
C THR A 9 -64.48 -44.76 -20.29
N LEU A 10 -64.56 -45.28 -21.51
CA LEU A 10 -64.34 -44.53 -22.76
C LEU A 10 -65.40 -43.49 -22.96
N LEU A 11 -65.03 -42.27 -23.28
CA LEU A 11 -65.92 -41.33 -23.95
C LEU A 11 -65.18 -40.63 -25.06
N ILE A 12 -65.59 -40.93 -26.27
CA ILE A 12 -65.26 -40.29 -27.55
C ILE A 12 -65.98 -38.95 -27.56
N GLY A 13 -65.29 -37.89 -27.91
CA GLY A 13 -65.94 -36.58 -28.07
C GLY A 13 -65.11 -35.59 -28.92
N ALA A 14 -65.44 -35.57 -30.16
CA ALA A 14 -65.44 -34.48 -31.12
C ALA A 14 -64.24 -33.46 -31.14
N ILE A 15 -63.48 -33.56 -32.21
CA ILE A 15 -62.57 -32.53 -32.69
C ILE A 15 -63.36 -31.33 -33.22
N VAL A 16 -63.25 -30.18 -32.54
CA VAL A 16 -63.64 -28.86 -33.09
C VAL A 16 -62.41 -28.13 -33.51
N ILE A 17 -62.09 -28.07 -34.76
CA ILE A 17 -61.07 -27.25 -35.37
C ILE A 17 -61.55 -25.80 -35.35
N ALA A 18 -61.15 -25.00 -34.38
CA ALA A 18 -61.33 -23.56 -34.40
C ALA A 18 -60.14 -22.94 -35.10
N CYS A 19 -60.30 -22.46 -36.31
CA CYS A 19 -59.33 -21.59 -36.97
C CYS A 19 -59.22 -20.28 -36.20
N PHE A 20 -58.21 -20.16 -35.29
CA PHE A 20 -57.84 -18.90 -34.76
C PHE A 20 -56.87 -18.21 -35.74
N SER A 21 -57.42 -17.20 -36.43
CA SER A 21 -56.63 -16.23 -37.17
C SER A 21 -55.74 -15.48 -36.18
N GLY A 22 -54.52 -15.98 -35.96
CA GLY A 22 -53.51 -15.27 -35.15
C GLY A 22 -53.11 -13.98 -35.86
N ARG A 23 -53.61 -12.85 -35.38
CA ARG A 23 -52.94 -11.57 -35.62
C ARG A 23 -51.56 -11.67 -35.03
N ALA A 24 -50.56 -11.73 -35.90
CA ALA A 24 -49.17 -11.46 -35.51
C ALA A 24 -49.11 -10.03 -34.95
N LEU A 25 -49.03 -9.89 -33.64
CA LEU A 25 -48.60 -8.67 -33.01
C LEU A 25 -47.14 -8.47 -33.46
N ALA A 26 -46.93 -7.48 -34.30
CA ALA A 26 -45.58 -6.99 -34.59
C ALA A 26 -44.95 -6.66 -33.22
N ALA A 27 -43.96 -7.45 -32.82
CA ALA A 27 -43.10 -7.06 -31.71
C ALA A 27 -42.43 -5.75 -32.11
N ASP A 28 -42.67 -4.71 -31.32
CA ASP A 28 -41.92 -3.47 -31.39
C ASP A 28 -40.44 -3.86 -31.26
N ASP A 29 -39.77 -3.80 -32.39
CA ASP A 29 -38.32 -4.00 -32.48
C ASP A 29 -37.67 -2.74 -31.87
N LYS A 30 -37.78 -2.59 -30.54
CA LYS A 30 -36.93 -1.67 -29.80
C LYS A 30 -35.52 -2.10 -30.10
N ALA A 31 -34.85 -1.34 -30.96
CA ALA A 31 -33.46 -1.52 -31.26
C ALA A 31 -32.69 -1.90 -29.97
N ALA A 32 -32.13 -3.10 -29.95
CA ALA A 32 -31.44 -3.61 -28.80
C ALA A 32 -30.40 -2.56 -28.38
N LYS A 33 -30.46 -2.15 -27.11
CA LYS A 33 -29.49 -1.20 -26.57
C LYS A 33 -28.09 -1.75 -26.84
N PRO A 34 -27.14 -0.93 -27.37
CA PRO A 34 -25.78 -1.38 -27.62
C PRO A 34 -25.22 -2.09 -26.40
N ALA A 35 -24.54 -3.19 -26.62
CA ALA A 35 -23.87 -3.91 -25.53
C ALA A 35 -22.73 -3.07 -24.98
N ASP A 36 -22.57 -3.08 -23.63
CA ASP A 36 -21.42 -2.49 -22.99
C ASP A 36 -20.16 -3.23 -23.41
N LEU A 37 -19.12 -2.49 -23.79
CA LEU A 37 -17.88 -3.03 -24.32
C LEU A 37 -16.87 -3.38 -23.24
N VAL A 38 -16.78 -2.55 -22.20
CA VAL A 38 -15.76 -2.64 -21.14
C VAL A 38 -16.40 -2.76 -19.76
N LEU A 39 -17.21 -1.78 -19.37
CA LEU A 39 -17.88 -1.71 -18.07
C LEU A 39 -19.40 -1.75 -18.24
N THR A 40 -20.09 -2.16 -17.20
CA THR A 40 -21.57 -2.10 -17.19
C THR A 40 -22.00 -0.62 -17.26
N GLY A 41 -22.84 -0.27 -18.24
CA GLY A 41 -23.30 1.10 -18.47
C GLY A 41 -22.32 1.99 -19.23
N ASP A 42 -21.30 1.41 -19.87
CA ASP A 42 -20.27 2.14 -20.60
C ASP A 42 -20.61 2.48 -22.06
N ALA A 43 -21.64 1.86 -22.65
CA ALA A 43 -21.99 2.04 -24.05
C ALA A 43 -22.17 3.51 -24.47
N VAL A 44 -22.65 4.35 -23.55
CA VAL A 44 -22.82 5.79 -23.77
C VAL A 44 -21.48 6.50 -23.95
N CYS A 45 -20.44 6.06 -23.25
CA CYS A 45 -19.12 6.67 -23.27
C CYS A 45 -18.27 6.10 -24.41
N THR A 46 -18.32 4.76 -24.59
CA THR A 46 -17.52 4.05 -25.60
C THR A 46 -18.00 4.29 -27.04
N SER A 47 -19.14 4.92 -27.22
CA SER A 47 -19.56 5.42 -28.54
C SER A 47 -18.64 6.53 -29.10
N CYS A 48 -17.88 7.19 -28.24
CA CYS A 48 -16.91 8.23 -28.62
C CYS A 48 -15.48 7.86 -28.15
N HIS A 49 -15.35 7.25 -26.97
CA HIS A 49 -14.08 6.78 -26.41
C HIS A 49 -13.86 5.31 -26.77
N ASP A 50 -13.20 5.07 -27.87
CA ASP A 50 -12.94 3.72 -28.40
C ASP A 50 -11.42 3.46 -28.58
N ALA A 51 -11.06 2.33 -29.17
CA ALA A 51 -9.69 1.96 -29.41
C ALA A 51 -8.93 2.93 -30.37
N SER A 52 -9.65 3.77 -31.10
CA SER A 52 -9.02 4.77 -31.99
C SER A 52 -8.39 5.92 -31.21
N ASP A 53 -8.84 6.19 -29.98
CA ASP A 53 -8.22 7.15 -29.07
C ASP A 53 -6.77 6.78 -28.74
N ASP A 54 -6.42 5.49 -28.85
CA ASP A 54 -5.08 4.98 -28.61
C ASP A 54 -4.14 5.16 -29.82
N ALA A 55 -4.69 5.38 -31.00
CA ALA A 55 -3.94 5.40 -32.25
C ALA A 55 -3.21 6.73 -32.52
N THR A 56 -3.51 7.80 -31.78
CA THR A 56 -2.86 9.10 -31.96
C THR A 56 -1.74 9.31 -30.96
N PRO A 57 -0.47 9.36 -31.38
CA PRO A 57 0.70 9.52 -30.50
C PRO A 57 0.63 10.75 -29.59
N THR A 58 -0.12 11.77 -29.95
CA THR A 58 -0.32 13.01 -29.19
C THR A 58 -1.29 12.86 -28.02
N LEU A 59 -2.25 11.93 -28.10
CA LEU A 59 -3.19 11.61 -27.01
C LEU A 59 -2.62 10.54 -26.10
N ALA A 60 -1.96 9.52 -26.63
CA ALA A 60 -1.33 8.47 -25.83
C ALA A 60 -0.31 8.98 -24.78
N ASN A 61 0.35 10.12 -25.07
CA ASN A 61 1.27 10.77 -24.12
C ASN A 61 0.57 11.66 -23.09
N ARG A 62 -0.69 12.01 -23.27
CA ARG A 62 -1.45 12.91 -22.39
C ARG A 62 -2.53 12.20 -21.59
N HIS A 63 -3.10 11.15 -22.13
CA HIS A 63 -4.18 10.41 -21.50
C HIS A 63 -3.88 8.91 -21.57
N PRO A 64 -3.96 8.19 -20.45
CA PRO A 64 -3.93 6.73 -20.50
C PRO A 64 -5.10 6.26 -21.37
N SER A 65 -4.87 5.20 -22.14
CA SER A 65 -5.90 4.58 -22.95
C SER A 65 -7.16 4.33 -22.12
N VAL A 66 -8.30 4.91 -22.56
CA VAL A 66 -9.58 4.74 -21.88
C VAL A 66 -9.94 3.26 -21.85
N MET A 67 -9.71 2.53 -22.95
CA MET A 67 -10.03 1.10 -23.09
C MET A 67 -9.12 0.20 -22.26
N ALA A 68 -7.96 0.68 -21.81
CA ALA A 68 -7.07 -0.11 -20.96
C ALA A 68 -7.69 -0.46 -19.59
N ILE A 69 -8.73 0.26 -19.15
CA ILE A 69 -9.50 -0.09 -17.96
C ILE A 69 -10.08 -1.51 -18.06
N GLY A 70 -10.44 -1.97 -19.24
CA GLY A 70 -10.94 -3.33 -19.48
C GLY A 70 -9.94 -4.44 -19.11
N LYS A 71 -8.64 -4.10 -19.01
CA LYS A 71 -7.58 -5.03 -18.59
C LYS A 71 -7.30 -4.94 -17.07
N THR A 72 -8.07 -4.15 -16.34
CA THR A 72 -7.93 -3.94 -14.89
C THR A 72 -9.02 -4.68 -14.13
N ARG A 73 -8.89 -4.72 -12.80
CA ARG A 73 -9.97 -5.27 -11.95
C ARG A 73 -11.26 -4.45 -12.02
N HIS A 74 -11.18 -3.15 -12.28
CA HIS A 74 -12.37 -2.31 -12.46
C HIS A 74 -13.10 -2.61 -13.77
N GLY A 75 -12.40 -3.08 -14.80
CA GLY A 75 -12.98 -3.47 -16.08
C GLY A 75 -13.43 -4.93 -16.16
N THR A 76 -13.11 -5.74 -15.15
CA THR A 76 -13.51 -7.14 -15.11
C THR A 76 -14.93 -7.25 -14.56
N ARG A 77 -15.87 -7.67 -15.37
CA ARG A 77 -17.26 -7.92 -14.95
C ARG A 77 -17.32 -9.16 -14.06
N ALA A 78 -17.27 -8.97 -12.76
CA ALA A 78 -17.38 -10.05 -11.79
C ALA A 78 -18.81 -10.15 -11.22
N ASP A 79 -19.41 -9.02 -10.89
CA ASP A 79 -20.74 -8.91 -10.29
C ASP A 79 -21.30 -7.49 -10.43
N GLY A 80 -22.44 -7.21 -9.79
CA GLY A 80 -23.09 -5.89 -9.79
C GLY A 80 -22.30 -4.76 -9.09
N ARG A 81 -21.11 -5.04 -8.51
CA ARG A 81 -20.24 -4.05 -7.90
C ARG A 81 -19.19 -3.49 -8.85
N THR A 82 -19.12 -4.03 -10.08
CA THR A 82 -18.22 -3.48 -11.10
C THR A 82 -18.69 -2.06 -11.46
N PRO A 83 -17.83 -1.04 -11.31
CA PRO A 83 -18.21 0.35 -11.58
C PRO A 83 -18.48 0.56 -13.07
N SER A 84 -19.28 1.58 -13.41
CA SER A 84 -19.40 2.11 -14.76
C SER A 84 -18.45 3.30 -14.95
N CYS A 85 -18.28 3.77 -16.18
CA CYS A 85 -17.56 5.01 -16.45
C CYS A 85 -18.15 6.18 -15.65
N THR A 86 -19.48 6.25 -15.59
CA THR A 86 -20.20 7.30 -14.85
C THR A 86 -20.02 7.21 -13.34
N SER A 87 -19.75 6.02 -12.79
CA SER A 87 -19.46 5.86 -11.35
C SER A 87 -18.24 6.67 -10.89
N CYS A 88 -17.30 6.93 -11.79
CA CYS A 88 -16.09 7.69 -11.51
C CYS A 88 -16.14 9.11 -12.09
N HIS A 89 -16.68 9.26 -13.32
CA HIS A 89 -16.64 10.51 -14.07
C HIS A 89 -17.95 11.32 -14.02
N GLY A 90 -18.97 10.83 -13.30
CA GLY A 90 -20.30 11.42 -13.28
C GLY A 90 -21.07 11.17 -14.58
N GLU A 91 -22.32 11.60 -14.65
CA GLU A 91 -23.18 11.43 -15.85
C GLU A 91 -22.64 12.20 -17.05
N SER A 92 -21.95 13.30 -16.81
CA SER A 92 -21.23 14.10 -17.81
C SER A 92 -22.06 14.49 -19.01
N ASP A 93 -23.33 14.85 -18.78
CA ASP A 93 -24.31 15.16 -19.83
C ASP A 93 -23.86 16.29 -20.73
N GLN A 94 -23.29 17.35 -20.18
CA GLN A 94 -22.81 18.48 -20.98
C GLN A 94 -21.59 18.10 -21.82
N HIS A 95 -20.69 17.28 -21.26
CA HIS A 95 -19.57 16.72 -22.02
C HIS A 95 -20.06 15.94 -23.24
N ARG A 96 -21.06 15.07 -23.05
CA ARG A 96 -21.66 14.28 -24.14
C ARG A 96 -22.37 15.16 -25.18
N LYS A 97 -23.22 16.11 -24.73
CA LYS A 97 -23.94 17.02 -25.62
C LYS A 97 -23.02 17.89 -26.47
N THR A 98 -21.89 18.32 -25.91
CA THR A 98 -20.92 19.18 -26.61
C THR A 98 -19.83 18.39 -27.34
N ARG A 99 -19.96 17.07 -27.41
CA ARG A 99 -18.96 16.18 -28.03
C ARG A 99 -17.53 16.43 -27.55
N GLY A 100 -17.35 16.58 -26.25
CA GLY A 100 -16.03 16.75 -25.61
C GLY A 100 -15.56 18.22 -25.48
N ASN A 101 -16.28 19.21 -26.01
CA ASN A 101 -15.92 20.63 -25.83
C ASN A 101 -16.03 21.09 -24.38
N THR A 102 -16.94 20.52 -23.61
CA THR A 102 -17.05 20.70 -22.17
C THR A 102 -16.36 19.51 -21.47
N LYS A 103 -15.66 19.76 -20.36
CA LYS A 103 -15.03 18.69 -19.56
C LYS A 103 -16.08 17.81 -18.89
N PRO A 104 -15.77 16.52 -18.58
CA PRO A 104 -16.63 15.68 -17.78
C PRO A 104 -16.82 16.23 -16.36
N ASP A 105 -17.87 15.82 -15.67
CA ASP A 105 -18.21 16.30 -14.32
C ASP A 105 -17.05 16.05 -13.33
N VAL A 106 -16.43 14.90 -13.42
CA VAL A 106 -15.24 14.56 -12.59
C VAL A 106 -14.06 14.26 -13.50
N LEU A 107 -13.08 15.17 -13.47
CA LEU A 107 -11.84 15.09 -14.23
C LEU A 107 -10.65 14.82 -13.31
N PHE A 108 -9.94 13.72 -13.54
CA PHE A 108 -8.80 13.27 -12.72
C PHE A 108 -7.43 13.77 -13.20
N SER A 109 -7.38 14.58 -14.27
CA SER A 109 -6.11 15.14 -14.77
C SER A 109 -5.50 16.13 -13.77
N LYS A 110 -4.17 16.33 -13.88
CA LYS A 110 -3.45 17.30 -13.04
C LYS A 110 -3.82 18.75 -13.34
N GLN A 111 -4.19 19.05 -14.57
CA GLN A 111 -4.53 20.41 -15.03
C GLN A 111 -6.04 20.58 -15.14
N GLY A 112 -6.58 21.58 -14.45
CA GLY A 112 -8.00 21.90 -14.46
C GLY A 112 -8.87 20.76 -13.92
N ALA A 113 -8.33 20.03 -12.98
CA ALA A 113 -9.01 18.91 -12.35
C ALA A 113 -10.16 19.36 -11.45
N THR A 114 -11.16 18.52 -11.31
CA THR A 114 -12.18 18.62 -10.28
C THR A 114 -11.53 18.69 -8.89
N PRO A 115 -12.12 19.38 -7.90
CA PRO A 115 -11.60 19.40 -6.53
C PRO A 115 -11.25 18.01 -6.00
N VAL A 116 -10.18 17.93 -5.19
CA VAL A 116 -9.64 16.67 -4.68
C VAL A 116 -10.70 15.87 -3.93
N GLU A 117 -11.49 16.53 -3.12
CA GLU A 117 -12.58 15.91 -2.36
C GLU A 117 -13.56 15.15 -3.27
N ALA A 118 -14.04 15.80 -4.35
CA ALA A 118 -14.96 15.17 -5.29
C ALA A 118 -14.30 14.00 -6.05
N ARG A 119 -13.02 14.12 -6.41
CA ARG A 119 -12.28 13.02 -7.03
C ARG A 119 -12.11 11.83 -6.06
N ASN A 120 -11.81 12.11 -4.80
CA ASN A 120 -11.67 11.08 -3.78
C ASN A 120 -13.02 10.45 -3.43
N ALA A 121 -14.10 11.21 -3.39
CA ALA A 121 -15.45 10.70 -3.14
C ALA A 121 -15.86 9.64 -4.17
N ALA A 122 -15.49 9.79 -5.43
CA ALA A 122 -15.74 8.79 -6.47
C ALA A 122 -15.10 7.43 -6.12
N CYS A 123 -13.90 7.42 -5.58
CA CYS A 123 -13.21 6.18 -5.16
C CYS A 123 -13.77 5.66 -3.83
N LEU A 124 -13.97 6.56 -2.86
CA LEU A 124 -14.44 6.22 -1.52
C LEU A 124 -15.90 5.79 -1.47
N SER A 125 -16.68 6.00 -2.54
CA SER A 125 -18.03 5.43 -2.65
C SER A 125 -18.03 3.90 -2.49
N CYS A 126 -16.96 3.23 -2.95
CA CYS A 126 -16.76 1.79 -2.84
C CYS A 126 -15.58 1.40 -1.92
N HIS A 127 -14.50 2.18 -1.92
CA HIS A 127 -13.27 1.86 -1.19
C HIS A 127 -13.25 2.46 0.23
N LYS A 128 -14.20 2.03 1.10
CA LYS A 128 -14.39 2.57 2.47
C LYS A 128 -13.68 1.76 3.55
N GLU A 129 -13.25 0.53 3.26
CA GLU A 129 -12.90 -0.46 4.26
C GLU A 129 -11.40 -0.78 4.32
N GLY A 130 -11.03 -1.54 5.35
CA GLY A 130 -9.67 -2.03 5.55
C GLY A 130 -8.68 -0.89 5.83
N ASN A 131 -7.52 -0.97 5.22
CA ASN A 131 -6.43 -0.01 5.44
C ASN A 131 -6.75 1.44 5.02
N ARG A 132 -7.94 1.71 4.45
CA ARG A 132 -8.36 3.03 3.99
C ARG A 132 -9.28 3.77 4.95
N ILE A 133 -9.71 3.12 6.03
CA ILE A 133 -10.62 3.71 7.04
C ILE A 133 -10.06 5.03 7.56
N GLY A 134 -8.75 5.11 7.80
CA GLY A 134 -8.07 6.30 8.30
C GLY A 134 -7.69 7.32 7.22
N TRP A 135 -8.20 7.21 5.96
CA TRP A 135 -7.77 8.11 4.89
C TRP A 135 -7.97 9.59 5.20
N HIS A 136 -9.14 9.97 5.70
CA HIS A 136 -9.47 11.37 5.97
C HIS A 136 -8.62 12.00 7.08
N THR A 137 -8.08 11.20 7.98
CA THR A 137 -7.21 11.62 9.09
C THR A 137 -5.73 11.34 8.80
N SER A 138 -5.44 10.64 7.70
CA SER A 138 -4.06 10.36 7.27
C SER A 138 -3.35 11.64 6.84
N THR A 139 -2.03 11.66 6.99
CA THR A 139 -1.20 12.79 6.53
C THR A 139 -1.42 13.09 5.05
N HIS A 140 -1.54 12.06 4.20
CA HIS A 140 -1.79 12.24 2.77
C HIS A 140 -3.19 12.79 2.47
N GLY A 141 -4.21 12.35 3.21
CA GLY A 141 -5.58 12.87 3.09
C GLY A 141 -5.67 14.33 3.52
N LEU A 142 -4.99 14.71 4.60
CA LEU A 142 -4.94 16.09 5.11
C LEU A 142 -4.13 17.05 4.22
N GLN A 143 -3.28 16.52 3.34
CA GLN A 143 -2.51 17.32 2.37
C GLN A 143 -3.17 17.36 0.98
N ASP A 144 -4.47 17.16 0.91
CA ASP A 144 -5.26 17.21 -0.33
C ASP A 144 -4.70 16.35 -1.48
N LEU A 145 -4.15 15.18 -1.16
CA LEU A 145 -3.74 14.25 -2.19
C LEU A 145 -4.93 13.46 -2.71
N SER A 146 -5.07 13.41 -4.03
CA SER A 146 -6.07 12.55 -4.64
C SER A 146 -5.59 11.11 -4.74
N CYS A 147 -6.52 10.16 -4.69
CA CYS A 147 -6.23 8.75 -4.95
C CYS A 147 -5.48 8.57 -6.28
N SER A 148 -5.88 9.33 -7.30
CA SER A 148 -5.25 9.32 -8.63
C SER A 148 -3.84 9.94 -8.67
N SER A 149 -3.38 10.58 -7.59
CA SER A 149 -1.98 11.05 -7.51
C SER A 149 -0.98 9.90 -7.43
N CYS A 150 -1.43 8.75 -6.94
CA CYS A 150 -0.62 7.53 -6.78
C CYS A 150 -1.16 6.38 -7.63
N HIS A 151 -2.49 6.23 -7.74
CA HIS A 151 -3.16 5.15 -8.43
C HIS A 151 -3.52 5.51 -9.87
N SER A 152 -3.36 4.53 -10.77
CA SER A 152 -3.73 4.66 -12.18
C SER A 152 -4.72 3.55 -12.54
N VAL A 153 -6.02 3.88 -12.57
CA VAL A 153 -7.09 2.90 -12.84
C VAL A 153 -7.23 2.54 -14.31
N HIS A 154 -6.74 3.39 -15.23
CA HIS A 154 -6.71 3.11 -16.67
C HIS A 154 -5.42 2.42 -17.13
N ALA A 155 -4.50 2.11 -16.22
CA ALA A 155 -3.30 1.34 -16.54
C ALA A 155 -3.51 -0.14 -16.21
N GLN A 156 -3.11 -1.03 -17.11
CA GLN A 156 -3.17 -2.48 -16.88
C GLN A 156 -2.44 -2.88 -15.59
N ARG A 157 -1.35 -2.18 -15.28
CA ARG A 157 -0.60 -2.32 -14.03
C ARG A 157 -0.53 -0.99 -13.31
N ASP A 158 -1.04 -0.96 -12.11
CA ASP A 158 -0.96 0.20 -11.24
C ASP A 158 0.40 0.19 -10.53
N LYS A 159 1.30 1.10 -10.95
CA LYS A 159 2.70 1.15 -10.50
C LYS A 159 2.86 1.19 -8.97
N VAL A 160 1.94 1.84 -8.27
CA VAL A 160 2.02 1.91 -6.80
C VAL A 160 1.68 0.58 -6.13
N ARG A 161 1.04 -0.34 -6.83
CA ARG A 161 0.71 -1.68 -6.34
C ARG A 161 1.71 -2.74 -6.74
N GLU A 162 2.59 -2.44 -7.68
CA GLU A 162 3.61 -3.36 -8.15
C GLU A 162 4.88 -3.20 -7.31
N LYS A 163 5.40 -4.31 -6.82
CA LYS A 163 6.55 -4.33 -5.90
C LYS A 163 7.78 -3.63 -6.48
N GLN A 164 8.03 -3.81 -7.77
CA GLN A 164 9.20 -3.26 -8.45
C GLN A 164 9.09 -1.77 -8.76
N THR A 165 7.88 -1.23 -8.84
CA THR A 165 7.66 0.17 -9.27
C THR A 165 7.05 1.05 -8.19
N GLN A 166 6.62 0.47 -7.05
CA GLN A 166 6.00 1.23 -5.97
C GLN A 166 6.88 2.39 -5.49
N ALA A 167 8.16 2.12 -5.25
CA ALA A 167 9.09 3.10 -4.72
C ALA A 167 9.21 4.33 -5.63
N GLU A 168 9.19 4.15 -6.95
CA GLU A 168 9.28 5.25 -7.92
C GLU A 168 8.09 6.22 -7.79
N VAL A 169 6.89 5.70 -7.51
CA VAL A 169 5.71 6.54 -7.29
C VAL A 169 5.89 7.39 -6.02
N CYS A 170 6.37 6.78 -4.94
CA CYS A 170 6.62 7.47 -3.68
C CYS A 170 7.74 8.53 -3.81
N PHE A 171 8.81 8.18 -4.51
CA PHE A 171 9.97 9.05 -4.72
C PHE A 171 9.68 10.29 -5.60
N ALA A 172 8.54 10.34 -6.25
CA ALA A 172 8.13 11.57 -6.93
C ALA A 172 8.07 12.76 -5.97
N CYS A 173 7.67 12.52 -4.72
CA CYS A 173 7.57 13.53 -3.65
C CYS A 173 8.62 13.29 -2.55
N HIS A 174 8.86 12.05 -2.12
CA HIS A 174 9.75 11.68 -1.01
C HIS A 174 11.23 11.60 -1.44
N LYS A 175 11.81 12.75 -1.77
CA LYS A 175 13.20 12.84 -2.30
C LYS A 175 14.27 12.49 -1.27
N GLU A 176 14.04 12.83 0.00
CA GLU A 176 14.96 12.50 1.08
C GLU A 176 15.03 10.99 1.29
N GLN A 177 13.88 10.31 1.35
CA GLN A 177 13.82 8.86 1.51
C GLN A 177 14.46 8.14 0.32
N ARG A 178 14.28 8.66 -0.90
CA ARG A 178 15.01 8.17 -2.08
C ARG A 178 16.53 8.22 -1.88
N ASN A 179 17.04 9.35 -1.39
CA ASN A 179 18.47 9.50 -1.11
C ASN A 179 18.93 8.54 0.01
N GLN A 180 18.16 8.42 1.08
CA GLN A 180 18.49 7.53 2.19
C GLN A 180 18.57 6.06 1.75
N ILE A 181 17.58 5.57 1.00
CA ILE A 181 17.51 4.18 0.52
C ILE A 181 18.64 3.84 -0.46
N SER A 182 19.26 4.83 -1.07
CA SER A 182 20.41 4.63 -1.97
C SER A 182 21.76 4.54 -1.23
N LYS A 183 21.78 4.69 0.10
CA LYS A 183 23.01 4.60 0.90
C LYS A 183 23.46 3.15 1.08
N ALA A 184 24.73 2.96 1.47
CA ALA A 184 25.35 1.64 1.56
C ALA A 184 24.64 0.66 2.53
N SER A 185 24.07 1.17 3.61
CA SER A 185 23.29 0.39 4.57
C SER A 185 21.84 0.83 4.48
N HIS A 186 20.96 0.00 3.93
CA HIS A 186 19.55 0.30 3.72
C HIS A 186 18.71 -0.99 3.71
N HIS A 187 17.40 -0.86 3.90
CA HIS A 187 16.49 -1.96 3.64
C HIS A 187 16.34 -2.18 2.12
N PRO A 188 16.21 -3.44 1.65
CA PRO A 188 16.32 -3.79 0.24
C PRO A 188 15.06 -3.43 -0.57
N VAL A 189 14.72 -2.13 -0.58
CA VAL A 189 13.59 -1.58 -1.36
C VAL A 189 13.97 -1.41 -2.83
N VAL A 190 15.18 -0.93 -3.10
CA VAL A 190 15.69 -0.76 -4.48
C VAL A 190 15.85 -2.11 -5.16
N GLU A 191 16.25 -3.13 -4.42
CA GLU A 191 16.37 -4.51 -4.90
C GLU A 191 15.01 -5.22 -5.08
N GLY A 192 13.91 -4.53 -4.80
CA GLY A 192 12.57 -5.06 -4.95
C GLY A 192 12.22 -6.19 -3.98
N LYS A 193 12.98 -6.38 -2.90
CA LYS A 193 12.68 -7.38 -1.85
C LYS A 193 11.64 -6.87 -0.87
N MET A 194 11.62 -5.57 -0.63
CA MET A 194 10.66 -4.85 0.21
C MET A 194 9.99 -3.72 -0.57
N THR A 195 8.96 -3.15 0.00
CA THR A 195 8.24 -1.99 -0.51
C THR A 195 8.04 -0.96 0.60
N CYS A 196 7.74 0.27 0.26
CA CYS A 196 7.39 1.29 1.25
C CYS A 196 6.19 0.82 2.11
N SER A 197 5.22 0.17 1.49
CA SER A 197 4.03 -0.38 2.17
C SER A 197 4.31 -1.62 3.03
N SER A 198 5.53 -2.15 3.04
CA SER A 198 5.91 -3.18 4.03
C SER A 198 5.97 -2.62 5.45
N CYS A 199 6.23 -1.32 5.59
CA CYS A 199 6.31 -0.63 6.87
C CYS A 199 5.24 0.47 7.03
N HIS A 200 4.77 1.07 5.92
CA HIS A 200 3.84 2.18 5.94
C HIS A 200 2.45 1.81 5.43
N ASN A 201 1.42 2.27 6.13
CA ASN A 201 0.05 2.33 5.62
C ASN A 201 -0.26 3.78 5.24
N VAL A 202 -0.05 4.12 3.98
CA VAL A 202 -0.21 5.49 3.46
C VAL A 202 -1.67 5.99 3.47
N HIS A 203 -2.62 5.10 3.73
CA HIS A 203 -4.04 5.44 3.87
C HIS A 203 -4.48 5.52 5.34
N GLY A 204 -3.59 5.20 6.29
CA GLY A 204 -3.89 5.16 7.71
C GLY A 204 -3.37 6.38 8.46
N ASP A 205 -3.75 6.47 9.71
CA ASP A 205 -3.46 7.56 10.63
C ASP A 205 -2.57 7.16 11.82
N ASN A 206 -2.02 5.95 11.80
CA ASN A 206 -1.02 5.56 12.79
C ASN A 206 0.17 6.53 12.79
N PRO A 207 0.84 6.74 13.92
CA PRO A 207 2.05 7.57 13.99
C PRO A 207 3.05 7.20 12.89
N LYS A 208 3.63 8.21 12.21
CA LYS A 208 4.50 8.04 11.05
C LYS A 208 3.87 7.21 9.91
N MET A 209 2.55 7.09 9.88
CA MET A 209 1.77 6.24 8.95
C MET A 209 2.29 4.80 8.91
N LEU A 210 2.66 4.23 10.04
CA LEU A 210 3.15 2.86 10.13
C LEU A 210 2.00 1.84 10.02
N VAL A 211 2.33 0.62 9.59
CA VAL A 211 1.35 -0.48 9.52
C VAL A 211 0.93 -0.96 10.90
N LYS A 212 1.70 -0.64 11.95
CA LYS A 212 1.41 -0.93 13.36
C LYS A 212 1.38 0.36 14.17
N ALA A 213 0.90 0.28 15.40
CA ALA A 213 0.76 1.42 16.28
C ALA A 213 2.09 2.07 16.70
N SER A 214 3.20 1.35 16.64
CA SER A 214 4.52 1.85 17.00
C SER A 214 5.61 1.43 16.01
N THR A 215 6.76 2.10 16.09
CA THR A 215 7.98 1.73 15.35
C THR A 215 8.38 0.30 15.70
N ASN A 216 8.45 -0.03 16.98
CA ASN A 216 8.89 -1.34 17.45
C ASN A 216 7.99 -2.46 16.95
N GLU A 217 6.67 -2.32 17.08
CA GLU A 217 5.72 -3.33 16.57
C GLU A 217 5.83 -3.50 15.05
N THR A 218 6.12 -2.43 14.32
CA THR A 218 6.37 -2.52 12.89
C THR A 218 7.65 -3.28 12.58
N CYS A 219 8.74 -2.99 13.29
CA CYS A 219 10.03 -3.67 13.11
C CYS A 219 9.94 -5.16 13.48
N PHE A 220 9.23 -5.50 14.54
CA PHE A 220 9.04 -6.87 15.02
C PHE A 220 8.24 -7.75 14.07
N THR A 221 7.58 -7.23 13.06
CA THR A 221 6.95 -8.07 12.03
C THR A 221 7.96 -8.92 11.27
N CYS A 222 9.22 -8.47 11.19
CA CYS A 222 10.32 -9.18 10.55
C CYS A 222 11.46 -9.51 11.52
N HIS A 223 11.73 -8.64 12.50
CA HIS A 223 12.82 -8.77 13.48
C HIS A 223 12.32 -9.32 14.82
N MET A 224 11.59 -10.44 14.77
CA MET A 224 11.00 -11.08 15.96
C MET A 224 12.03 -11.41 17.03
N GLU A 225 13.26 -11.76 16.63
CA GLU A 225 14.35 -12.13 17.54
C GLU A 225 14.82 -10.95 18.41
N LYS A 226 14.45 -9.72 18.07
CA LYS A 226 14.76 -8.53 18.87
C LYS A 226 13.68 -8.14 19.86
N ARG A 227 12.53 -8.82 19.81
CA ARG A 227 11.39 -8.53 20.68
C ARG A 227 11.59 -9.02 22.11
N GLY A 228 12.29 -10.11 22.30
CA GLY A 228 12.38 -10.80 23.58
C GLY A 228 11.22 -11.77 23.81
N PRO A 229 10.91 -12.09 25.07
CA PRO A 229 11.37 -11.44 26.30
C PRO A 229 12.84 -11.72 26.64
N PHE A 230 13.49 -10.71 27.25
CA PHE A 230 14.86 -10.83 27.77
C PHE A 230 14.86 -10.64 29.27
N VAL A 231 15.78 -11.33 29.97
CA VAL A 231 15.98 -11.15 31.42
C VAL A 231 16.49 -9.73 31.70
N HIS A 232 17.37 -9.23 30.85
CA HIS A 232 17.89 -7.88 30.92
C HIS A 232 17.52 -7.13 29.65
N ASN A 233 16.60 -6.20 29.78
CA ASN A 233 16.21 -5.31 28.68
C ASN A 233 17.09 -4.07 28.65
N HIS A 234 17.42 -3.60 27.45
CA HIS A 234 18.01 -2.29 27.23
C HIS A 234 16.88 -1.30 26.95
N GLN A 235 16.70 -0.33 27.83
CA GLN A 235 15.55 0.58 27.82
C GLN A 235 15.30 1.24 26.45
N PRO A 236 16.28 1.84 25.76
CA PRO A 236 16.04 2.45 24.46
C PRO A 236 15.48 1.48 23.39
N VAL A 237 15.86 0.21 23.48
CA VAL A 237 15.36 -0.85 22.58
C VAL A 237 13.89 -1.12 22.82
N THR A 238 13.42 -1.04 24.06
CA THR A 238 12.01 -1.23 24.38
C THR A 238 11.17 0.00 24.04
N GLU A 239 11.75 1.17 23.94
CA GLU A 239 11.07 2.43 23.62
C GLU A 239 10.88 2.62 22.11
N ASP A 240 11.94 2.79 21.33
CA ASP A 240 11.87 2.98 19.89
C ASP A 240 13.19 2.54 19.22
N CYS A 241 13.12 1.57 18.29
CA CYS A 241 14.24 1.15 17.46
C CYS A 241 14.88 2.33 16.72
N GLY A 242 14.09 3.35 16.37
CA GLY A 242 14.54 4.57 15.73
C GLY A 242 15.44 5.46 16.59
N ILE A 243 15.64 5.18 17.88
CA ILE A 243 16.66 5.89 18.70
C ILE A 243 18.05 5.64 18.11
N CYS A 244 18.37 4.39 17.80
CA CYS A 244 19.67 3.98 17.28
C CYS A 244 19.71 3.78 15.77
N HIS A 245 18.61 3.39 15.15
CA HIS A 245 18.53 3.01 13.74
C HIS A 245 17.81 4.04 12.88
N GLN A 246 18.30 4.21 11.64
CA GLN A 246 17.63 4.96 10.56
C GLN A 246 17.14 3.98 9.50
N PRO A 247 15.83 3.62 9.51
CA PRO A 247 15.33 2.49 8.75
C PRO A 247 15.40 2.67 7.22
N HIS A 248 15.42 3.89 6.71
CA HIS A 248 15.52 4.14 5.28
C HIS A 248 16.95 3.95 4.76
N GLY A 249 17.96 4.30 5.54
CA GLY A 249 19.34 4.04 5.17
C GLY A 249 20.35 5.06 5.69
N THR A 250 21.56 4.57 5.91
CA THR A 250 22.71 5.34 6.38
C THR A 250 23.98 4.88 5.67
N THR A 251 25.07 5.61 5.87
CA THR A 251 26.41 5.18 5.43
C THR A 251 27.08 4.23 6.43
N ILE A 252 26.42 3.99 7.58
CA ILE A 252 26.97 3.20 8.69
C ILE A 252 26.31 1.82 8.67
N PRO A 253 27.07 0.73 8.80
CA PRO A 253 26.51 -0.61 8.83
C PRO A 253 25.39 -0.79 9.85
N ASN A 254 24.49 -1.74 9.60
CA ASN A 254 23.35 -2.08 10.45
C ASN A 254 22.36 -0.92 10.64
N LEU A 255 22.29 0.01 9.69
CA LEU A 255 21.36 1.16 9.72
C LEU A 255 21.57 2.07 10.95
N LEU A 256 22.73 2.09 11.56
CA LEU A 256 23.02 2.93 12.72
C LEU A 256 23.07 4.41 12.33
N LYS A 257 22.59 5.29 13.22
CA LYS A 257 22.64 6.75 13.04
C LYS A 257 24.04 7.29 13.21
N ALA A 258 24.81 6.73 14.14
CA ALA A 258 26.20 7.06 14.39
C ALA A 258 27.01 5.78 14.66
N ARG A 259 28.33 5.85 14.49
CA ARG A 259 29.22 4.73 14.81
C ARG A 259 29.42 4.61 16.32
N ALA A 260 29.58 3.39 16.83
CA ALA A 260 30.13 3.18 18.14
C ALA A 260 31.62 3.73 18.18
N PRO A 261 32.07 4.38 19.27
CA PRO A 261 31.37 4.55 20.54
C PRO A 261 30.37 5.72 20.58
N PHE A 262 30.39 6.64 19.60
CA PHE A 262 29.65 7.90 19.65
C PHE A 262 28.16 7.70 19.90
N LEU A 263 27.53 6.75 19.18
CA LEU A 263 26.11 6.44 19.38
C LEU A 263 25.80 6.03 20.82
N CYS A 264 26.70 5.30 21.46
CA CYS A 264 26.51 4.85 22.84
C CYS A 264 26.70 6.01 23.83
N GLN A 265 27.64 6.91 23.51
CA GLN A 265 28.03 8.07 24.36
C GLN A 265 26.95 9.17 24.36
N ASP A 266 25.98 9.14 23.45
CA ASP A 266 24.83 10.05 23.53
C ASP A 266 24.03 9.88 24.84
N CYS A 267 24.12 8.71 25.47
CA CYS A 267 23.42 8.38 26.71
C CYS A 267 24.33 7.87 27.82
N HIS A 268 25.46 7.24 27.47
CA HIS A 268 26.38 6.62 28.42
C HIS A 268 27.67 7.46 28.59
N SER A 269 27.88 7.99 29.80
CA SER A 269 29.18 8.53 30.14
C SER A 269 30.21 7.38 30.26
N HIS A 270 31.44 7.69 29.92
CA HIS A 270 32.53 6.70 29.97
C HIS A 270 33.31 6.75 31.29
N ASP A 271 32.92 7.63 32.22
CA ASP A 271 33.72 7.99 33.41
C ASP A 271 33.88 6.86 34.42
N SER A 272 32.99 5.90 34.44
CA SER A 272 33.02 4.78 35.36
C SER A 272 33.40 3.44 34.71
N HIS A 273 33.77 3.45 33.42
CA HIS A 273 34.03 2.21 32.69
C HIS A 273 35.46 1.71 32.98
N PRO A 274 35.65 0.39 33.28
CA PRO A 274 36.97 -0.16 33.61
C PRO A 274 38.04 0.08 32.53
N GLY A 275 37.67 0.19 31.28
CA GLY A 275 38.58 0.45 30.16
C GLY A 275 39.02 1.90 30.02
N GLN A 276 38.41 2.83 30.75
CA GLN A 276 38.69 4.24 30.59
C GLN A 276 40.01 4.65 31.25
N ALA A 277 40.36 4.06 32.37
CA ALA A 277 41.64 4.30 33.05
C ALA A 277 42.82 4.12 32.10
N ALA A 278 42.72 3.22 31.14
CA ALA A 278 43.72 2.98 30.13
C ALA A 278 43.80 4.04 29.01
N ALA A 279 42.80 4.91 28.91
CA ALA A 279 42.76 5.98 27.91
C ALA A 279 43.22 7.34 28.42
N LEU A 280 43.47 7.48 29.73
CA LEU A 280 43.92 8.73 30.33
C LEU A 280 45.42 8.95 30.06
N PRO A 281 45.86 10.20 29.81
CA PRO A 281 47.26 10.52 29.56
C PRO A 281 48.22 10.12 30.70
N ASN A 282 47.69 10.01 31.92
CA ASN A 282 48.45 9.67 33.13
C ASN A 282 48.12 8.28 33.67
N ALA A 283 47.51 7.40 32.86
CA ALA A 283 47.27 6.03 33.29
C ALA A 283 48.57 5.30 33.57
N PRO A 284 48.62 4.43 34.61
CA PRO A 284 49.85 3.68 34.94
C PRO A 284 50.41 2.97 33.69
N SER A 285 51.68 2.94 33.55
CA SER A 285 52.41 2.43 32.37
C SER A 285 52.12 0.97 31.99
N ASN A 286 51.53 0.21 32.90
CA ASN A 286 51.07 -1.16 32.69
C ASN A 286 49.65 -1.26 32.14
N SER A 287 48.89 -0.15 32.10
CA SER A 287 47.61 -0.07 31.39
C SER A 287 47.89 0.28 29.92
N THR A 288 48.18 -0.73 29.16
CA THR A 288 48.64 -0.59 27.79
C THR A 288 47.59 0.11 26.90
N SER A 289 48.06 0.90 25.94
CA SER A 289 47.28 1.55 24.90
C SER A 289 46.28 0.61 24.19
N MET A 290 46.55 -0.68 24.25
CA MET A 290 45.68 -1.74 23.69
C MET A 290 44.35 -1.88 24.46
N LEU A 291 44.33 -1.73 25.79
CA LEU A 291 43.09 -1.72 26.59
C LEU A 291 42.22 -0.50 26.25
N GLY A 292 42.83 0.67 26.06
CA GLY A 292 42.12 1.87 25.63
C GLY A 292 41.48 1.72 24.25
N THR A 293 42.15 1.05 23.34
CA THR A 293 41.63 0.76 22.00
C THR A 293 40.49 -0.26 22.04
N VAL A 294 40.65 -1.33 22.81
CA VAL A 294 39.60 -2.36 22.99
C VAL A 294 38.37 -1.80 23.71
N ALA A 295 38.60 -0.96 24.75
CA ALA A 295 37.51 -0.35 25.52
C ALA A 295 36.69 0.69 24.72
N ARG A 296 37.25 1.28 23.67
CA ARG A 296 36.52 2.18 22.75
C ARG A 296 35.55 1.42 21.84
N GLY A 297 35.74 0.14 21.63
CA GLY A 297 34.83 -0.71 20.90
C GLY A 297 33.78 -1.32 21.81
N CYS A 298 32.75 -0.56 22.19
CA CYS A 298 31.70 -1.01 23.12
C CYS A 298 31.17 -2.39 22.75
N LEU A 299 30.96 -2.62 21.47
CA LEU A 299 30.41 -3.88 20.92
C LEU A 299 31.39 -5.05 21.00
N ASN A 300 32.67 -4.83 21.33
CA ASN A 300 33.62 -5.92 21.58
C ASN A 300 33.23 -6.72 22.83
N CYS A 301 32.56 -6.09 23.78
CA CYS A 301 32.13 -6.72 25.03
C CYS A 301 30.58 -6.74 25.14
N HIS A 302 29.90 -5.67 24.72
CA HIS A 302 28.45 -5.52 24.81
C HIS A 302 27.75 -5.98 23.52
N THR A 303 27.76 -7.29 23.25
CA THR A 303 27.24 -7.87 22.00
C THR A 303 25.72 -8.01 21.98
N ASN A 304 25.08 -8.13 23.15
CA ASN A 304 23.64 -8.36 23.28
C ASN A 304 22.88 -7.06 23.60
N ILE A 305 23.20 -5.99 22.88
CA ILE A 305 22.66 -4.65 23.13
C ILE A 305 21.13 -4.57 23.03
N HIS A 306 20.49 -5.46 22.28
CA HIS A 306 19.04 -5.50 22.15
C HIS A 306 18.34 -6.17 23.33
N GLY A 307 19.09 -6.86 24.20
CA GLY A 307 18.62 -7.59 25.35
C GLY A 307 19.44 -8.84 25.58
N GLY A 308 19.62 -9.23 26.82
CA GLY A 308 20.44 -10.39 27.21
C GLY A 308 19.74 -11.28 28.22
N ASN A 309 20.04 -12.57 28.14
CA ASN A 309 19.53 -13.60 29.04
C ASN A 309 20.62 -14.16 29.97
N SER A 310 21.73 -13.43 30.14
CA SER A 310 22.78 -13.84 31.04
C SER A 310 22.28 -13.88 32.49
N THR A 311 22.56 -14.98 33.18
CA THR A 311 22.25 -15.15 34.59
C THR A 311 23.27 -14.49 35.53
N VAL A 312 24.36 -13.96 34.97
CA VAL A 312 25.41 -13.27 35.74
C VAL A 312 24.87 -11.92 36.19
N ASN A 313 24.52 -11.84 37.47
CA ASN A 313 23.88 -10.67 38.08
C ASN A 313 24.91 -9.66 38.60
N SER A 314 26.01 -9.42 37.91
CA SER A 314 26.92 -8.35 38.32
C SER A 314 26.61 -7.07 37.53
N ALA A 315 26.45 -5.98 38.23
CA ALA A 315 26.25 -4.65 37.64
C ALA A 315 27.38 -4.26 36.67
N THR A 316 28.49 -4.95 36.74
CA THR A 316 29.71 -4.63 36.01
C THR A 316 30.03 -5.59 34.85
N ALA A 317 29.42 -6.74 34.74
CA ALA A 317 30.05 -7.73 33.85
C ALA A 317 29.17 -8.51 32.89
N GLY A 318 27.85 -8.51 32.98
CA GLY A 318 27.20 -9.60 32.28
C GLY A 318 25.93 -9.35 31.50
N ARG A 319 25.23 -8.26 31.77
CA ARG A 319 23.83 -8.10 31.31
C ARG A 319 23.68 -8.14 29.78
N PHE A 320 24.63 -7.61 29.06
CA PHE A 320 24.60 -7.52 27.59
C PHE A 320 25.82 -8.20 26.95
N ARG A 321 26.48 -9.10 27.66
CA ARG A 321 27.52 -9.98 27.13
C ARG A 321 26.93 -11.30 26.64
N ARG A 322 27.63 -11.93 25.73
CA ARG A 322 27.33 -13.27 25.24
C ARG A 322 27.58 -14.31 26.32
#